data_4d2d6536d986e9ac921ee1d1b91108e5
#
_entry.id   4d2d6536d986e9ac921ee1d1b91108e5
#
_cell.length_a   1.000
_cell.length_b   1.000
_cell.length_c   1.000
_cell.angle_alpha   90.00
_cell.angle_beta   90.00
_cell.angle_gamma   90.00
#
_symmetry.space_group_name_H-M   'P 1'
#
loop_
_entity.id
_entity.type
_entity.pdbx_description
1 polymer ?
#
loop_
_entity_poly.entity_id
_entity_poly.type
_entity_poly.pdbx_seq_one_letter_code
_entity_poly.pdbx_strand_id
1 'polypeptide(L)'
;MARRTVLVTGVNGFIGSHAARAFHGRGDVVRGLVRQGSDRRLLGDLPLDLRHGDITDRASLDAAMPGVDVVVHLAGLASDHGPWERFHAVNVVGTQLLAASAHAHGVRRFVHVSSASLHGFAGRRHMTEDMPMPVSPYAYVESKRQAEQWLWQWSQTSGLPTVVIRPGNVFGPDDHTFLLQYVAAIRNGQGGYIGGGRAWTCPTYVENLTAALWLAAEHPAAVGEAFLVTDGLDIDWRTFTERLCEALGLRRPRLSIPYWLGMALATALEGGYRLVGARRAPLLTRYRIQNGGRDYHFSIDKIRRVLGFVPPFDLATALQRTAASMATARPAAPGAASGDAVG
;
A
#
# COMPACT_ATOMS: atom_id res chain seq x y z
N MET A 1 19.58 -15.74 -21.23
CA MET A 1 19.72 -14.40 -20.64
C MET A 1 20.06 -14.55 -19.16
N ALA A 2 20.95 -13.72 -18.61
CA ALA A 2 21.22 -13.73 -17.18
C ALA A 2 19.93 -13.37 -16.41
N ARG A 3 19.64 -14.09 -15.34
CA ARG A 3 18.49 -13.81 -14.48
C ARG A 3 18.69 -12.43 -13.84
N ARG A 4 17.69 -11.57 -13.94
CA ARG A 4 17.66 -10.24 -13.34
C ARG A 4 17.50 -10.36 -11.81
N THR A 5 18.25 -9.55 -11.05
CA THR A 5 18.11 -9.45 -9.60
C THR A 5 17.23 -8.27 -9.22
N VAL A 6 16.14 -8.53 -8.50
CA VAL A 6 15.17 -7.54 -8.05
C VAL A 6 15.24 -7.42 -6.54
N LEU A 7 15.66 -6.25 -6.03
CA LEU A 7 15.60 -5.95 -4.61
C LEU A 7 14.21 -5.46 -4.23
N VAL A 8 13.53 -6.20 -3.36
CA VAL A 8 12.23 -5.83 -2.79
C VAL A 8 12.44 -5.37 -1.35
N THR A 9 12.20 -4.09 -1.06
CA THR A 9 12.16 -3.60 0.33
C THR A 9 10.76 -3.79 0.90
N GLY A 10 10.64 -4.02 2.21
CA GLY A 10 9.36 -4.38 2.82
C GLY A 10 8.84 -5.75 2.35
N VAL A 11 9.76 -6.63 1.94
CA VAL A 11 9.46 -7.94 1.35
C VAL A 11 8.63 -8.85 2.25
N ASN A 12 8.76 -8.72 3.55
CA ASN A 12 8.03 -9.49 4.57
C ASN A 12 6.68 -8.88 4.96
N GLY A 13 6.31 -7.72 4.37
CA GLY A 13 5.01 -7.10 4.55
C GLY A 13 3.94 -7.69 3.60
N PHE A 14 2.70 -7.21 3.74
CA PHE A 14 1.56 -7.66 2.94
C PHE A 14 1.84 -7.56 1.44
N ILE A 15 2.03 -6.36 0.90
CA ILE A 15 2.26 -6.17 -0.55
C ILE A 15 3.61 -6.76 -0.97
N GLY A 16 4.63 -6.63 -0.11
CA GLY A 16 5.99 -7.09 -0.41
C GLY A 16 6.11 -8.60 -0.60
N SER A 17 5.41 -9.40 0.20
CA SER A 17 5.40 -10.86 0.05
C SER A 17 4.74 -11.32 -1.25
N HIS A 18 3.65 -10.66 -1.65
CA HIS A 18 3.00 -10.89 -2.95
C HIS A 18 3.89 -10.45 -4.13
N ALA A 19 4.56 -9.30 -4.00
CA ALA A 19 5.52 -8.84 -5.00
C ALA A 19 6.67 -9.85 -5.16
N ALA A 20 7.25 -10.33 -4.06
CA ALA A 20 8.31 -11.34 -4.09
C ALA A 20 7.88 -12.61 -4.84
N ARG A 21 6.67 -13.14 -4.55
CA ARG A 21 6.10 -14.29 -5.27
C ARG A 21 5.93 -13.99 -6.76
N ALA A 22 5.39 -12.82 -7.09
CA ALA A 22 5.11 -12.43 -8.47
C ALA A 22 6.40 -12.28 -9.32
N PHE A 23 7.45 -11.66 -8.79
CA PHE A 23 8.73 -11.52 -9.48
C PHE A 23 9.45 -12.86 -9.57
N HIS A 24 9.50 -13.65 -8.48
CA HIS A 24 10.09 -14.98 -8.50
C HIS A 24 9.40 -15.91 -9.51
N GLY A 25 8.07 -15.92 -9.54
CA GLY A 25 7.27 -16.74 -10.48
C GLY A 25 7.50 -16.37 -11.97
N ARG A 26 8.04 -15.19 -12.24
CA ARG A 26 8.45 -14.75 -13.59
C ARG A 26 9.94 -15.01 -13.89
N GLY A 27 10.66 -15.67 -12.97
CA GLY A 27 12.03 -16.10 -13.17
C GLY A 27 13.10 -15.13 -12.66
N ASP A 28 12.71 -14.04 -12.01
CA ASP A 28 13.66 -13.12 -11.39
C ASP A 28 14.33 -13.76 -10.16
N VAL A 29 15.57 -13.35 -9.89
CA VAL A 29 16.21 -13.57 -8.59
C VAL A 29 15.71 -12.48 -7.64
N VAL A 30 14.93 -12.86 -6.63
CA VAL A 30 14.38 -11.88 -5.69
C VAL A 30 15.30 -11.79 -4.47
N ARG A 31 15.84 -10.60 -4.27
CA ARG A 31 16.52 -10.19 -3.04
C ARG A 31 15.54 -9.45 -2.14
N GLY A 32 15.44 -9.85 -0.88
CA GLY A 32 14.57 -9.21 0.09
C GLY A 32 15.37 -8.47 1.17
N LEU A 33 15.08 -7.18 1.38
CA LEU A 33 15.59 -6.43 2.52
C LEU A 33 14.67 -6.63 3.72
N VAL A 34 15.21 -7.18 4.82
CA VAL A 34 14.46 -7.44 6.05
C VAL A 34 15.22 -6.93 7.27
N ARG A 35 14.52 -6.37 8.25
CA ARG A 35 15.13 -5.98 9.52
C ARG A 35 15.43 -7.22 10.37
N GLN A 36 16.46 -7.16 11.17
CA GLN A 36 16.77 -8.22 12.11
C GLN A 36 15.59 -8.46 13.06
N GLY A 37 15.22 -9.74 13.26
CA GLY A 37 14.10 -10.12 14.13
C GLY A 37 12.69 -9.86 13.56
N SER A 38 12.56 -9.35 12.34
CA SER A 38 11.23 -9.15 11.73
C SER A 38 10.54 -10.48 11.40
N ASP A 39 9.21 -10.47 11.49
CA ASP A 39 8.37 -11.61 11.12
C ASP A 39 8.51 -11.92 9.62
N ARG A 40 8.71 -13.17 9.27
CA ARG A 40 8.91 -13.66 7.90
C ARG A 40 7.85 -14.68 7.47
N ARG A 41 6.83 -14.91 8.27
CA ARG A 41 5.81 -15.96 8.00
C ARG A 41 5.17 -15.80 6.63
N LEU A 42 4.96 -14.57 6.18
CA LEU A 42 4.37 -14.30 4.86
C LEU A 42 5.28 -14.68 3.69
N LEU A 43 6.56 -14.89 3.91
CA LEU A 43 7.48 -15.32 2.85
C LEU A 43 7.38 -16.82 2.57
N GLY A 44 6.98 -17.62 3.57
CA GLY A 44 6.92 -19.08 3.44
C GLY A 44 8.27 -19.66 3.00
N ASP A 45 8.21 -20.65 2.10
CA ASP A 45 9.38 -21.35 1.55
C ASP A 45 9.91 -20.74 0.24
N LEU A 46 9.62 -19.45 -0.03
CA LEU A 46 10.15 -18.78 -1.22
C LEU A 46 11.68 -18.74 -1.17
N PRO A 47 12.38 -19.16 -2.23
CA PRO A 47 13.84 -19.14 -2.29
C PRO A 47 14.34 -17.71 -2.56
N LEU A 48 14.40 -16.89 -1.51
CA LEU A 48 14.82 -15.50 -1.55
C LEU A 48 16.26 -15.31 -1.07
N ASP A 49 17.00 -14.42 -1.71
CA ASP A 49 18.25 -13.87 -1.20
C ASP A 49 17.95 -12.80 -0.13
N LEU A 50 17.76 -13.22 1.13
CA LEU A 50 17.41 -12.30 2.20
C LEU A 50 18.66 -11.56 2.72
N ARG A 51 18.60 -10.23 2.75
CA ARG A 51 19.61 -9.35 3.31
C ARG A 51 19.06 -8.63 4.53
N HIS A 52 19.85 -8.60 5.59
CA HIS A 52 19.53 -7.84 6.79
C HIS A 52 19.91 -6.38 6.61
N GLY A 53 18.94 -5.47 6.86
CA GLY A 53 19.16 -4.03 6.76
C GLY A 53 17.91 -3.24 7.11
N ASP A 54 18.10 -1.95 7.30
CA ASP A 54 17.04 -0.97 7.53
C ASP A 54 17.12 0.11 6.46
N ILE A 55 15.98 0.57 5.94
CA ILE A 55 15.95 1.63 4.92
C ILE A 55 16.47 2.97 5.46
N THR A 56 16.54 3.13 6.77
CA THR A 56 17.13 4.31 7.44
C THR A 56 18.63 4.19 7.70
N ASP A 57 19.24 3.06 7.35
CA ASP A 57 20.68 2.80 7.50
C ASP A 57 21.35 2.64 6.13
N ARG A 58 22.06 3.67 5.69
CA ARG A 58 22.75 3.72 4.40
C ARG A 58 23.76 2.58 4.22
N ALA A 59 24.51 2.22 5.24
CA ALA A 59 25.51 1.18 5.13
C ALA A 59 24.88 -0.19 4.85
N SER A 60 23.76 -0.50 5.49
CA SER A 60 23.01 -1.74 5.25
C SER A 60 22.40 -1.79 3.84
N LEU A 61 21.98 -0.63 3.29
CA LEU A 61 21.48 -0.52 1.92
C LEU A 61 22.59 -0.76 0.91
N ASP A 62 23.75 -0.13 1.10
CA ASP A 62 24.90 -0.31 0.22
C ASP A 62 25.41 -1.77 0.24
N ALA A 63 25.34 -2.47 1.38
CA ALA A 63 25.66 -3.89 1.49
C ALA A 63 24.65 -4.80 0.77
N ALA A 64 23.39 -4.41 0.68
CA ALA A 64 22.35 -5.16 0.00
C ALA A 64 22.28 -4.92 -1.52
N MET A 65 22.92 -3.86 -2.04
CA MET A 65 22.75 -3.39 -3.39
C MET A 65 23.61 -4.09 -4.48
N PRO A 66 24.80 -4.64 -4.22
CA PRO A 66 25.64 -5.20 -5.28
C PRO A 66 24.93 -6.25 -6.14
N GLY A 67 24.96 -6.05 -7.47
CA GLY A 67 24.32 -6.93 -8.45
C GLY A 67 22.80 -6.78 -8.57
N VAL A 68 22.19 -5.78 -7.95
CA VAL A 68 20.77 -5.47 -8.10
C VAL A 68 20.54 -4.73 -9.41
N ASP A 69 19.62 -5.23 -10.22
CA ASP A 69 19.20 -4.61 -11.49
C ASP A 69 18.00 -3.67 -11.29
N VAL A 70 17.06 -4.08 -10.44
CA VAL A 70 15.81 -3.36 -10.19
C VAL A 70 15.56 -3.25 -8.69
N VAL A 71 15.12 -2.09 -8.24
CA VAL A 71 14.59 -1.88 -6.88
C VAL A 71 13.09 -1.72 -6.95
N VAL A 72 12.36 -2.49 -6.15
CA VAL A 72 10.92 -2.30 -5.89
C VAL A 72 10.77 -1.85 -4.44
N HIS A 73 10.53 -0.56 -4.26
CA HIS A 73 10.49 0.06 -2.95
C HIS A 73 9.08 0.06 -2.36
N LEU A 74 8.81 -0.94 -1.51
CA LEU A 74 7.54 -1.12 -0.81
C LEU A 74 7.64 -0.83 0.69
N ALA A 75 8.87 -0.81 1.24
CA ALA A 75 9.06 -0.48 2.65
C ALA A 75 8.55 0.93 2.97
N GLY A 76 7.80 1.04 4.03
CA GLY A 76 7.26 2.30 4.49
C GLY A 76 6.35 2.12 5.69
N LEU A 77 6.19 3.16 6.48
CA LEU A 77 5.24 3.18 7.57
C LEU A 77 3.86 3.56 7.01
N ALA A 78 2.96 2.57 6.92
CA ALA A 78 1.58 2.74 6.45
C ALA A 78 0.62 2.68 7.65
N SER A 79 0.38 3.82 8.28
CA SER A 79 -0.52 3.96 9.43
C SER A 79 -1.25 5.29 9.37
N ASP A 80 -2.48 5.34 9.87
CA ASP A 80 -3.24 6.58 10.04
C ASP A 80 -2.98 7.26 11.40
N HIS A 81 -2.02 6.72 12.19
CA HIS A 81 -1.68 7.22 13.53
C HIS A 81 -0.18 7.07 13.80
N GLY A 82 0.39 8.07 14.46
CA GLY A 82 1.80 8.07 14.86
C GLY A 82 2.42 9.47 14.77
N PRO A 83 3.63 9.67 15.35
CA PRO A 83 4.34 10.94 15.30
C PRO A 83 4.92 11.18 13.91
N TRP A 84 4.91 12.43 13.48
CA TRP A 84 5.43 12.88 12.17
C TRP A 84 6.89 12.44 11.94
N GLU A 85 7.71 12.58 12.96
CA GLU A 85 9.16 12.29 12.89
C GLU A 85 9.42 10.85 12.44
N ARG A 86 8.60 9.92 12.89
CA ARG A 86 8.70 8.51 12.50
C ARG A 86 8.31 8.29 11.02
N PHE A 87 7.24 8.93 10.56
CA PHE A 87 6.85 8.88 9.15
C PHE A 87 7.90 9.53 8.26
N HIS A 88 8.43 10.67 8.67
CA HIS A 88 9.47 11.37 7.92
C HIS A 88 10.75 10.54 7.82
N ALA A 89 11.25 10.01 8.94
CA ALA A 89 12.46 9.20 8.96
C ALA A 89 12.33 7.96 8.05
N VAL A 90 11.22 7.23 8.14
CA VAL A 90 11.03 5.98 7.38
C VAL A 90 10.65 6.27 5.91
N ASN A 91 9.61 7.07 5.68
CA ASN A 91 9.05 7.23 4.33
C ASN A 91 9.81 8.23 3.48
N VAL A 92 10.36 9.32 4.08
CA VAL A 92 11.09 10.34 3.33
C VAL A 92 12.59 10.03 3.31
N VAL A 93 13.23 10.06 4.47
CA VAL A 93 14.68 9.84 4.56
C VAL A 93 15.06 8.44 4.09
N GLY A 94 14.30 7.41 4.47
CA GLY A 94 14.52 6.04 3.99
C GLY A 94 14.46 5.92 2.46
N THR A 95 13.49 6.58 1.81
CA THR A 95 13.41 6.63 0.34
C THR A 95 14.62 7.34 -0.26
N GLN A 96 15.07 8.45 0.35
CA GLN A 96 16.25 9.21 -0.09
C GLN A 96 17.52 8.35 -0.04
N LEU A 97 17.76 7.68 1.08
CA LEU A 97 18.92 6.83 1.27
C LEU A 97 18.93 5.64 0.30
N LEU A 98 17.77 5.01 0.11
CA LEU A 98 17.63 3.86 -0.80
C LEU A 98 17.84 4.30 -2.27
N ALA A 99 17.26 5.41 -2.70
CA ALA A 99 17.44 5.93 -4.05
C ALA A 99 18.89 6.31 -4.31
N ALA A 100 19.57 6.97 -3.36
CA ALA A 100 20.97 7.31 -3.46
C ALA A 100 21.89 6.06 -3.49
N SER A 101 21.56 5.01 -2.72
CA SER A 101 22.26 3.72 -2.80
C SER A 101 22.05 3.04 -4.15
N ALA A 102 20.81 3.00 -4.65
CA ALA A 102 20.48 2.43 -5.95
C ALA A 102 21.22 3.12 -7.10
N HIS A 103 21.28 4.46 -7.08
CA HIS A 103 22.04 5.24 -8.07
C HIS A 103 23.54 4.94 -8.02
N ALA A 104 24.14 4.93 -6.82
CA ALA A 104 25.58 4.69 -6.64
C ALA A 104 26.02 3.30 -7.13
N HIS A 105 25.10 2.33 -7.16
CA HIS A 105 25.36 0.96 -7.62
C HIS A 105 24.86 0.68 -9.04
N GLY A 106 24.41 1.70 -9.78
CA GLY A 106 24.03 1.58 -11.19
C GLY A 106 22.74 0.80 -11.41
N VAL A 107 21.79 0.83 -10.46
CA VAL A 107 20.47 0.21 -10.60
C VAL A 107 19.75 0.74 -11.85
N ARG A 108 19.27 -0.16 -12.69
CA ARG A 108 18.67 0.19 -13.99
C ARG A 108 17.21 0.61 -13.91
N ARG A 109 16.53 0.32 -12.81
CA ARG A 109 15.13 0.68 -12.58
C ARG A 109 14.82 0.81 -11.08
N PHE A 110 14.23 1.93 -10.70
CA PHE A 110 13.74 2.20 -9.35
C PHE A 110 12.23 2.37 -9.39
N VAL A 111 11.48 1.38 -8.90
CA VAL A 111 10.02 1.43 -8.81
C VAL A 111 9.63 1.83 -7.39
N HIS A 112 9.13 3.05 -7.22
CA HIS A 112 8.65 3.56 -5.94
C HIS A 112 7.15 3.35 -5.78
N VAL A 113 6.74 2.67 -4.71
CA VAL A 113 5.32 2.53 -4.38
C VAL A 113 4.90 3.66 -3.45
N SER A 114 4.19 4.61 -4.04
CA SER A 114 3.58 5.78 -3.37
C SER A 114 2.16 5.45 -2.92
N SER A 115 1.20 6.37 -3.08
CA SER A 115 -0.21 6.15 -2.73
C SER A 115 -1.12 7.07 -3.54
N ALA A 116 -2.28 6.60 -3.94
CA ALA A 116 -3.31 7.44 -4.53
C ALA A 116 -3.88 8.48 -3.54
N SER A 117 -3.69 8.28 -2.22
CA SER A 117 -4.12 9.23 -1.19
C SER A 117 -3.44 10.59 -1.26
N LEU A 118 -2.35 10.73 -2.03
CA LEU A 118 -1.71 12.01 -2.30
C LEU A 118 -2.64 13.03 -2.96
N HIS A 119 -3.64 12.56 -3.73
CA HIS A 119 -4.65 13.42 -4.36
C HIS A 119 -5.74 13.89 -3.39
N GLY A 120 -5.70 13.44 -2.11
CA GLY A 120 -6.64 13.82 -1.06
C GLY A 120 -8.04 13.22 -1.26
N PHE A 121 -8.97 13.68 -0.42
CA PHE A 121 -10.35 13.18 -0.38
C PHE A 121 -11.33 14.28 -0.81
N ALA A 122 -11.15 14.80 -2.02
CA ALA A 122 -11.95 15.92 -2.54
C ALA A 122 -13.37 15.52 -2.99
N GLY A 123 -13.74 14.23 -2.90
CA GLY A 123 -15.05 13.75 -3.33
C GLY A 123 -15.20 13.73 -4.86
N ARG A 124 -14.16 13.31 -5.56
CA ARG A 124 -14.12 13.24 -7.03
C ARG A 124 -14.04 11.81 -7.53
N ARG A 125 -14.55 11.59 -8.74
CA ARG A 125 -14.48 10.33 -9.47
C ARG A 125 -13.55 10.47 -10.67
N HIS A 126 -13.02 9.32 -11.12
CA HIS A 126 -12.12 9.22 -12.29
C HIS A 126 -10.93 10.21 -12.21
N MET A 127 -10.39 10.39 -11.00
CA MET A 127 -9.21 11.23 -10.82
C MET A 127 -8.02 10.62 -11.57
N THR A 128 -7.20 11.49 -12.17
CA THR A 128 -6.03 11.13 -12.97
C THR A 128 -4.74 11.54 -12.26
N GLU A 129 -3.60 11.09 -12.78
CA GLU A 129 -2.26 11.42 -12.27
C GLU A 129 -1.94 12.90 -12.27
N ASP A 130 -2.59 13.67 -13.17
CA ASP A 130 -2.37 15.12 -13.33
C ASP A 130 -3.10 15.96 -12.27
N MET A 131 -3.97 15.33 -11.47
CA MET A 131 -4.66 16.02 -10.39
C MET A 131 -3.69 16.51 -9.31
N PRO A 132 -3.98 17.66 -8.68
CA PRO A 132 -3.13 18.18 -7.62
C PRO A 132 -2.91 17.19 -6.47
N MET A 133 -1.72 17.28 -5.85
CA MET A 133 -1.36 16.59 -4.61
C MET A 133 -1.22 17.62 -3.49
N PRO A 134 -2.32 18.01 -2.83
CA PRO A 134 -2.29 19.05 -1.81
C PRO A 134 -1.53 18.60 -0.56
N VAL A 135 -1.02 19.56 0.21
CA VAL A 135 -0.49 19.31 1.56
C VAL A 135 -1.55 18.62 2.40
N SER A 136 -1.16 17.55 3.08
CA SER A 136 -2.09 16.73 3.83
C SER A 136 -1.93 16.87 5.34
N PRO A 137 -3.02 16.93 6.12
CA PRO A 137 -2.95 16.90 7.57
C PRO A 137 -2.63 15.50 8.13
N TYR A 138 -2.58 14.48 7.27
CA TYR A 138 -2.29 13.09 7.65
C TYR A 138 -0.81 12.80 7.43
N ALA A 139 -0.10 12.46 8.51
CA ALA A 139 1.35 12.24 8.49
C ALA A 139 1.79 11.21 7.44
N TYR A 140 1.04 10.11 7.30
CA TYR A 140 1.29 9.11 6.26
C TYR A 140 1.25 9.72 4.86
N VAL A 141 0.13 10.37 4.52
CA VAL A 141 -0.08 10.95 3.19
C VAL A 141 0.97 12.01 2.89
N GLU A 142 1.23 12.90 3.86
CA GLU A 142 2.21 13.96 3.70
C GLU A 142 3.64 13.43 3.52
N SER A 143 4.02 12.39 4.28
CA SER A 143 5.33 11.76 4.14
C SER A 143 5.51 11.09 2.78
N LYS A 144 4.49 10.41 2.25
CA LYS A 144 4.51 9.85 0.90
C LYS A 144 4.60 10.94 -0.17
N ARG A 145 3.87 12.07 0.02
CA ARG A 145 3.92 13.21 -0.89
C ARG A 145 5.34 13.81 -0.95
N GLN A 146 5.96 14.07 0.20
CA GLN A 146 7.31 14.61 0.27
C GLN A 146 8.35 13.64 -0.31
N ALA A 147 8.24 12.35 -0.02
CA ALA A 147 9.13 11.33 -0.57
C ALA A 147 9.06 11.30 -2.12
N GLU A 148 7.84 11.30 -2.66
CA GLU A 148 7.64 11.27 -4.11
C GLU A 148 8.12 12.56 -4.79
N GLN A 149 7.82 13.73 -4.23
CA GLN A 149 8.27 15.01 -4.76
C GLN A 149 9.80 15.10 -4.78
N TRP A 150 10.44 14.71 -3.67
CA TRP A 150 11.90 14.67 -3.59
C TRP A 150 12.48 13.70 -4.63
N LEU A 151 11.91 12.50 -4.75
CA LEU A 151 12.39 11.48 -5.66
C LEU A 151 12.32 11.94 -7.12
N TRP A 152 11.26 12.65 -7.53
CA TRP A 152 11.16 13.25 -8.86
C TRP A 152 12.23 14.29 -9.12
N GLN A 153 12.41 15.25 -8.20
CA GLN A 153 13.44 16.27 -8.33
C GLN A 153 14.84 15.66 -8.41
N TRP A 154 15.10 14.70 -7.54
CA TRP A 154 16.39 14.06 -7.48
C TRP A 154 16.67 13.15 -8.70
N SER A 155 15.70 12.39 -9.18
CA SER A 155 15.85 11.52 -10.34
C SER A 155 16.17 12.30 -11.63
N GLN A 156 15.65 13.50 -11.79
CA GLN A 156 15.97 14.39 -12.92
C GLN A 156 17.44 14.80 -12.94
N THR A 157 18.05 15.00 -11.78
CA THR A 157 19.47 15.43 -11.68
C THR A 157 20.43 14.26 -11.63
N SER A 158 20.07 13.16 -10.98
CA SER A 158 20.91 11.97 -10.84
C SER A 158 20.86 11.06 -12.08
N GLY A 159 19.77 11.11 -12.84
CA GLY A 159 19.53 10.19 -13.95
C GLY A 159 19.07 8.80 -13.52
N LEU A 160 18.69 8.57 -12.25
CA LEU A 160 18.14 7.27 -11.81
C LEU A 160 16.82 6.99 -12.54
N PRO A 161 16.71 5.88 -13.32
CA PRO A 161 15.50 5.55 -14.05
C PRO A 161 14.36 5.18 -13.07
N THR A 162 13.50 6.14 -12.78
CA THR A 162 12.47 6.06 -11.72
C THR A 162 11.09 5.90 -12.32
N VAL A 163 10.27 5.07 -11.67
CA VAL A 163 8.83 4.89 -11.92
C VAL A 163 8.10 5.00 -10.59
N VAL A 164 6.95 5.66 -10.58
CA VAL A 164 6.10 5.75 -9.39
C VAL A 164 4.78 5.02 -9.62
N ILE A 165 4.40 4.18 -8.68
CA ILE A 165 3.09 3.52 -8.62
C ILE A 165 2.30 4.09 -7.44
N ARG A 166 1.10 4.59 -7.71
CA ARG A 166 0.15 5.13 -6.73
C ARG A 166 -1.05 4.19 -6.60
N PRO A 167 -0.98 3.15 -5.74
CA PRO A 167 -2.10 2.23 -5.56
C PRO A 167 -3.25 2.89 -4.83
N GLY A 168 -4.47 2.42 -5.13
CA GLY A 168 -5.69 2.74 -4.38
C GLY A 168 -5.79 2.00 -3.06
N ASN A 169 -6.99 1.58 -2.68
CA ASN A 169 -7.25 0.80 -1.46
C ASN A 169 -6.85 -0.66 -1.69
N VAL A 170 -5.61 -1.01 -1.33
CA VAL A 170 -5.09 -2.36 -1.55
C VAL A 170 -5.73 -3.35 -0.59
N PHE A 171 -6.18 -4.48 -1.12
CA PHE A 171 -6.75 -5.59 -0.36
C PHE A 171 -6.31 -6.94 -0.93
N GLY A 172 -6.43 -8.00 -0.15
CA GLY A 172 -6.13 -9.36 -0.62
C GLY A 172 -5.80 -10.32 0.51
N PRO A 173 -5.32 -11.53 0.17
CA PRO A 173 -4.78 -12.48 1.14
C PRO A 173 -3.68 -11.83 1.98
N ASP A 174 -3.68 -12.13 3.28
CA ASP A 174 -2.68 -11.62 4.23
C ASP A 174 -2.74 -10.11 4.52
N ASP A 175 -3.81 -9.40 4.09
CA ASP A 175 -3.99 -7.99 4.45
C ASP A 175 -4.32 -7.81 5.92
N HIS A 176 -3.31 -7.45 6.70
CA HIS A 176 -3.41 -7.12 8.12
C HIS A 176 -3.53 -5.59 8.37
N THR A 177 -3.52 -4.78 7.34
CA THR A 177 -3.54 -3.31 7.46
C THR A 177 -4.97 -2.76 7.57
N PHE A 178 -5.81 -3.06 6.60
CA PHE A 178 -7.17 -2.55 6.52
C PHE A 178 -8.22 -3.65 6.62
N LEU A 179 -8.14 -4.66 5.74
CA LEU A 179 -9.23 -5.61 5.53
C LEU A 179 -9.50 -6.49 6.75
N LEU A 180 -8.45 -6.95 7.44
CA LEU A 180 -8.60 -7.78 8.64
C LEU A 180 -9.38 -7.04 9.74
N GLN A 181 -9.06 -5.75 9.98
CA GLN A 181 -9.75 -4.93 10.96
C GLN A 181 -11.20 -4.63 10.54
N TYR A 182 -11.42 -4.40 9.25
CA TYR A 182 -12.74 -4.13 8.69
C TYR A 182 -13.66 -5.35 8.81
N VAL A 183 -13.17 -6.53 8.43
CA VAL A 183 -13.90 -7.80 8.57
C VAL A 183 -14.18 -8.12 10.04
N ALA A 184 -13.22 -7.89 10.95
CA ALA A 184 -13.42 -8.06 12.38
C ALA A 184 -14.53 -7.14 12.92
N ALA A 185 -14.57 -5.89 12.50
CA ALA A 185 -15.64 -4.95 12.87
C ALA A 185 -17.02 -5.44 12.36
N ILE A 186 -17.09 -5.97 11.12
CA ILE A 186 -18.34 -6.54 10.58
C ILE A 186 -18.78 -7.75 11.38
N ARG A 187 -17.87 -8.70 11.68
CA ARG A 187 -18.16 -9.91 12.47
C ARG A 187 -18.70 -9.58 13.87
N ASN A 188 -18.18 -8.54 14.47
CA ASN A 188 -18.58 -8.07 15.80
C ASN A 188 -19.83 -7.16 15.80
N GLY A 189 -20.47 -6.95 14.65
CA GLY A 189 -21.63 -6.07 14.52
C GLY A 189 -21.31 -4.57 14.64
N GLN A 190 -20.03 -4.21 14.65
CA GLN A 190 -19.54 -2.82 14.72
C GLN A 190 -19.28 -2.21 13.33
N GLY A 191 -19.35 -3.06 12.28
CA GLY A 191 -19.23 -2.61 10.90
C GLY A 191 -20.44 -1.80 10.46
N GLY A 192 -20.21 -0.77 9.64
CA GLY A 192 -21.26 0.09 9.14
C GLY A 192 -20.82 0.88 7.93
N TYR A 193 -21.75 1.68 7.41
CA TYR A 193 -21.50 2.57 6.27
C TYR A 193 -21.40 4.02 6.73
N ILE A 194 -20.62 4.80 6.02
CA ILE A 194 -20.63 6.27 6.10
C ILE A 194 -21.48 6.77 4.93
N GLY A 195 -22.48 7.63 5.22
CA GLY A 195 -23.37 8.19 4.19
C GLY A 195 -24.09 7.12 3.35
N GLY A 196 -24.46 5.99 3.94
CA GLY A 196 -25.10 4.88 3.26
C GLY A 196 -24.17 4.02 2.40
N GLY A 197 -22.86 4.28 2.45
CA GLY A 197 -21.87 3.55 1.63
C GLY A 197 -21.90 3.94 0.15
N ARG A 198 -22.48 5.08 -0.21
CA ARG A 198 -22.66 5.51 -1.62
C ARG A 198 -21.43 6.18 -2.21
N ALA A 199 -20.43 6.48 -1.38
CA ALA A 199 -19.16 7.02 -1.85
C ALA A 199 -18.42 5.97 -2.69
N TRP A 200 -17.93 6.39 -3.86
CA TRP A 200 -17.14 5.51 -4.73
C TRP A 200 -15.77 5.22 -4.11
N THR A 201 -15.31 4.00 -4.31
CA THR A 201 -14.03 3.53 -3.79
C THR A 201 -13.14 3.02 -4.92
N CYS A 202 -11.87 2.79 -4.62
CA CYS A 202 -10.87 2.33 -5.58
C CYS A 202 -10.19 1.04 -5.09
N PRO A 203 -10.91 -0.10 -5.05
CA PRO A 203 -10.30 -1.35 -4.64
C PRO A 203 -9.14 -1.70 -5.57
N THR A 204 -8.10 -2.26 -4.99
CA THR A 204 -6.87 -2.65 -5.68
C THR A 204 -6.46 -4.01 -5.15
N TYR A 205 -6.77 -5.06 -5.88
CA TYR A 205 -6.37 -6.41 -5.47
C TYR A 205 -4.85 -6.55 -5.50
N VAL A 206 -4.26 -7.10 -4.46
CA VAL A 206 -2.80 -7.13 -4.29
C VAL A 206 -2.07 -7.82 -5.44
N GLU A 207 -2.63 -8.91 -6.02
CA GLU A 207 -2.01 -9.57 -7.16
C GLU A 207 -2.16 -8.76 -8.46
N ASN A 208 -3.23 -7.96 -8.63
CA ASN A 208 -3.36 -6.99 -9.71
C ASN A 208 -2.30 -5.88 -9.56
N LEU A 209 -2.08 -5.40 -8.34
CA LEU A 209 -1.00 -4.44 -8.06
C LEU A 209 0.37 -5.02 -8.41
N THR A 210 0.65 -6.28 -8.03
CA THR A 210 1.96 -6.89 -8.34
C THR A 210 2.20 -7.08 -9.84
N ALA A 211 1.14 -7.32 -10.62
CA ALA A 211 1.23 -7.33 -12.08
C ALA A 211 1.59 -5.94 -12.64
N ALA A 212 1.01 -4.87 -12.09
CA ALA A 212 1.37 -3.50 -12.47
C ALA A 212 2.81 -3.16 -12.05
N LEU A 213 3.27 -3.59 -10.86
CA LEU A 213 4.66 -3.42 -10.42
C LEU A 213 5.65 -4.11 -11.36
N TRP A 214 5.32 -5.30 -11.84
CA TRP A 214 6.16 -6.00 -12.80
C TRP A 214 6.24 -5.25 -14.12
N LEU A 215 5.12 -4.76 -14.67
CA LEU A 215 5.11 -3.94 -15.88
C LEU A 215 5.94 -2.65 -15.69
N ALA A 216 5.82 -1.98 -14.55
CA ALA A 216 6.61 -0.80 -14.21
C ALA A 216 8.11 -1.09 -14.16
N ALA A 217 8.49 -2.28 -13.70
CA ALA A 217 9.88 -2.73 -13.68
C ALA A 217 10.44 -3.06 -15.06
N GLU A 218 9.60 -3.54 -16.00
CA GLU A 218 9.99 -4.06 -17.31
C GLU A 218 9.85 -3.03 -18.44
N HIS A 219 8.72 -2.34 -18.50
CA HIS A 219 8.33 -1.59 -19.67
C HIS A 219 9.19 -0.33 -19.85
N PRO A 220 9.83 -0.12 -21.04
CA PRO A 220 10.68 1.06 -21.24
C PRO A 220 9.94 2.38 -21.08
N ALA A 221 8.70 2.47 -21.54
CA ALA A 221 7.89 3.68 -21.45
C ALA A 221 7.41 4.00 -20.01
N ALA A 222 7.74 3.17 -19.00
CA ALA A 222 7.41 3.45 -17.62
C ALA A 222 8.37 4.48 -16.98
N VAL A 223 9.59 4.62 -17.51
CA VAL A 223 10.61 5.52 -16.93
C VAL A 223 10.14 6.97 -16.99
N GLY A 224 10.26 7.68 -15.88
CA GLY A 224 9.83 9.06 -15.75
C GLY A 224 8.34 9.27 -15.54
N GLU A 225 7.58 8.16 -15.37
CA GLU A 225 6.13 8.20 -15.27
C GLU A 225 5.62 7.81 -13.87
N ALA A 226 4.49 8.42 -13.50
CA ALA A 226 3.67 7.97 -12.38
C ALA A 226 2.38 7.34 -12.89
N PHE A 227 1.94 6.26 -12.23
CA PHE A 227 0.71 5.56 -12.60
C PHE A 227 -0.18 5.33 -11.38
N LEU A 228 -1.45 5.69 -11.51
CA LEU A 228 -2.50 5.25 -10.61
C LEU A 228 -2.85 3.78 -10.94
N VAL A 229 -2.95 2.96 -9.89
CA VAL A 229 -3.23 1.53 -10.03
C VAL A 229 -4.39 1.15 -9.13
N THR A 230 -5.48 0.73 -9.75
CA THR A 230 -6.67 0.14 -9.10
C THR A 230 -7.16 -1.02 -9.95
N ASP A 231 -8.21 -1.71 -9.51
CA ASP A 231 -8.85 -2.75 -10.32
C ASP A 231 -9.72 -2.16 -11.47
N GLY A 232 -9.80 -0.82 -11.57
CA GLY A 232 -10.53 -0.13 -12.63
C GLY A 232 -12.04 -0.32 -12.56
N LEU A 233 -12.60 -0.41 -11.36
CA LEU A 233 -14.01 -0.69 -11.11
C LEU A 233 -14.76 0.56 -10.65
N ASP A 234 -15.90 0.82 -11.26
CA ASP A 234 -16.84 1.88 -10.89
C ASP A 234 -17.83 1.37 -9.84
N ILE A 235 -17.36 1.26 -8.59
CA ILE A 235 -18.17 0.72 -7.48
C ILE A 235 -18.09 1.62 -6.25
N ASP A 236 -19.15 1.54 -5.42
CA ASP A 236 -19.21 2.22 -4.13
C ASP A 236 -18.82 1.27 -2.98
N TRP A 237 -18.62 1.86 -1.78
CA TRP A 237 -18.28 1.11 -0.57
C TRP A 237 -19.36 0.10 -0.19
N ARG A 238 -20.64 0.38 -0.48
CA ARG A 238 -21.73 -0.57 -0.20
C ARG A 238 -21.58 -1.81 -1.05
N THR A 239 -21.44 -1.66 -2.35
CA THR A 239 -21.26 -2.76 -3.30
C THR A 239 -20.04 -3.60 -2.96
N PHE A 240 -18.88 -2.95 -2.69
CA PHE A 240 -17.67 -3.66 -2.28
C PHE A 240 -17.89 -4.46 -0.98
N THR A 241 -18.48 -3.83 0.05
CA THR A 241 -18.73 -4.47 1.34
C THR A 241 -19.72 -5.62 1.23
N GLU A 242 -20.79 -5.46 0.46
CA GLU A 242 -21.80 -6.51 0.29
C GLU A 242 -21.22 -7.74 -0.41
N ARG A 243 -20.40 -7.55 -1.45
CA ARG A 243 -19.70 -8.63 -2.13
C ARG A 243 -18.64 -9.30 -1.24
N LEU A 244 -17.93 -8.52 -0.43
CA LEU A 244 -16.98 -9.05 0.56
C LEU A 244 -17.71 -9.91 1.61
N CYS A 245 -18.85 -9.45 2.13
CA CYS A 245 -19.66 -10.21 3.08
C CYS A 245 -20.17 -11.52 2.45
N GLU A 246 -20.61 -11.49 1.21
CA GLU A 246 -21.04 -12.67 0.46
C GLU A 246 -19.91 -13.69 0.32
N ALA A 247 -18.71 -13.26 -0.09
CA ALA A 247 -17.54 -14.15 -0.21
C ALA A 247 -17.11 -14.77 1.13
N LEU A 248 -17.31 -14.04 2.25
CA LEU A 248 -16.95 -14.48 3.60
C LEU A 248 -18.09 -15.21 4.34
N GLY A 249 -19.29 -15.34 3.75
CA GLY A 249 -20.48 -15.87 4.44
C GLY A 249 -20.95 -15.02 5.62
N LEU A 250 -20.69 -13.71 5.60
CA LEU A 250 -21.04 -12.79 6.69
C LEU A 250 -22.35 -12.05 6.41
N ARG A 251 -23.04 -11.66 7.48
CA ARG A 251 -24.19 -10.76 7.36
C ARG A 251 -23.74 -9.35 6.96
N ARG A 252 -24.46 -8.75 6.02
CA ARG A 252 -24.21 -7.38 5.57
C ARG A 252 -24.43 -6.38 6.72
N PRO A 253 -23.59 -5.35 6.88
CA PRO A 253 -23.83 -4.28 7.84
C PRO A 253 -25.16 -3.59 7.57
N ARG A 254 -25.86 -3.22 8.64
CA ARG A 254 -27.13 -2.47 8.55
C ARG A 254 -26.99 -1.03 9.05
N LEU A 255 -25.96 -0.76 9.84
CA LEU A 255 -25.71 0.55 10.43
C LEU A 255 -25.18 1.50 9.36
N SER A 256 -25.61 2.74 9.43
CA SER A 256 -25.07 3.84 8.63
C SER A 256 -25.08 5.10 9.45
N ILE A 257 -23.95 5.82 9.45
CA ILE A 257 -23.86 7.13 10.09
C ILE A 257 -23.67 8.22 9.03
N PRO A 258 -24.29 9.40 9.20
CA PRO A 258 -24.04 10.55 8.34
C PRO A 258 -22.55 10.93 8.37
N TYR A 259 -22.03 11.41 7.23
CA TYR A 259 -20.62 11.80 7.12
C TYR A 259 -20.19 12.82 8.19
N TRP A 260 -21.02 13.88 8.42
CA TRP A 260 -20.70 14.90 9.40
C TRP A 260 -20.59 14.36 10.83
N LEU A 261 -21.49 13.41 11.19
CA LEU A 261 -21.44 12.76 12.52
C LEU A 261 -20.20 11.89 12.65
N GLY A 262 -19.88 11.12 11.62
CA GLY A 262 -18.62 10.32 11.56
C GLY A 262 -17.38 11.20 11.75
N MET A 263 -17.31 12.36 11.09
CA MET A 263 -16.22 13.32 11.24
C MET A 263 -16.14 13.91 12.64
N ALA A 264 -17.27 14.28 13.25
CA ALA A 264 -17.31 14.81 14.63
C ALA A 264 -16.81 13.76 15.64
N LEU A 265 -17.32 12.52 15.54
CA LEU A 265 -16.92 11.41 16.41
C LEU A 265 -15.42 11.08 16.25
N ALA A 266 -14.92 11.00 15.00
CA ALA A 266 -13.52 10.74 14.74
C ALA A 266 -12.62 11.83 15.31
N THR A 267 -13.01 13.10 15.19
CA THR A 267 -12.26 14.24 15.76
C THR A 267 -12.18 14.17 17.29
N ALA A 268 -13.30 13.87 17.94
CA ALA A 268 -13.36 13.72 19.39
C ALA A 268 -12.50 12.53 19.87
N LEU A 269 -12.60 11.38 19.19
CA LEU A 269 -11.81 10.19 19.51
C LEU A 269 -10.32 10.43 19.31
N GLU A 270 -9.90 11.00 18.18
CA GLU A 270 -8.48 11.34 17.95
C GLU A 270 -7.94 12.32 19.01
N GLY A 271 -8.75 13.31 19.42
CA GLY A 271 -8.41 14.25 20.51
C GLY A 271 -8.22 13.53 21.84
N GLY A 272 -9.16 12.68 22.23
CA GLY A 272 -9.08 11.89 23.47
C GLY A 272 -7.88 10.96 23.51
N TYR A 273 -7.62 10.24 22.39
CA TYR A 273 -6.47 9.33 22.27
C TYR A 273 -5.12 10.07 22.36
N ARG A 274 -5.04 11.30 21.82
CA ARG A 274 -3.85 12.14 21.99
C ARG A 274 -3.64 12.56 23.43
N LEU A 275 -4.70 12.96 24.12
CA LEU A 275 -4.62 13.40 25.54
C LEU A 275 -4.12 12.29 26.47
N VAL A 276 -4.53 11.03 26.22
CA VAL A 276 -4.09 9.87 27.01
C VAL A 276 -2.80 9.21 26.47
N GLY A 277 -2.18 9.79 25.46
CA GLY A 277 -0.94 9.23 24.88
C GLY A 277 -1.10 7.82 24.30
N ALA A 278 -2.29 7.48 23.77
CA ALA A 278 -2.57 6.16 23.27
C ALA A 278 -1.67 5.81 22.07
N ARG A 279 -1.05 4.62 22.12
CA ARG A 279 -0.14 4.14 21.05
C ARG A 279 -0.87 3.57 19.83
N ARG A 280 -2.17 3.30 19.93
CA ARG A 280 -2.99 2.73 18.84
C ARG A 280 -3.97 3.77 18.33
N ALA A 281 -4.29 3.67 17.02
CA ALA A 281 -5.36 4.47 16.43
C ALA A 281 -6.71 4.09 17.02
N PRO A 282 -7.64 5.05 17.22
CA PRO A 282 -9.03 4.73 17.49
C PRO A 282 -9.66 4.00 16.30
N LEU A 283 -10.80 3.34 16.54
CA LEU A 283 -11.53 2.63 15.48
C LEU A 283 -11.95 3.59 14.34
N LEU A 284 -12.40 4.79 14.71
CA LEU A 284 -12.77 5.84 13.76
C LEU A 284 -11.68 6.93 13.78
N THR A 285 -11.07 7.15 12.60
CA THR A 285 -10.17 8.29 12.37
C THR A 285 -10.76 9.17 11.28
N ARG A 286 -10.40 10.44 11.26
CA ARG A 286 -10.84 11.37 10.18
C ARG A 286 -10.42 10.88 8.81
N TYR A 287 -9.24 10.26 8.72
CA TYR A 287 -8.76 9.62 7.49
C TYR A 287 -9.73 8.53 7.00
N ARG A 288 -10.12 7.58 7.87
CA ARG A 288 -11.04 6.48 7.54
C ARG A 288 -12.43 6.99 7.17
N ILE A 289 -12.94 8.02 7.88
CA ILE A 289 -14.24 8.63 7.56
C ILE A 289 -14.21 9.31 6.20
N GLN A 290 -13.13 10.02 5.86
CA GLN A 290 -13.01 10.65 4.53
C GLN A 290 -12.92 9.61 3.42
N ASN A 291 -12.10 8.57 3.59
CA ASN A 291 -11.97 7.48 2.63
C ASN A 291 -13.30 6.73 2.41
N GLY A 292 -14.03 6.45 3.49
CA GLY A 292 -15.30 5.71 3.40
C GLY A 292 -16.53 6.55 3.05
N GLY A 293 -16.46 7.88 3.18
CA GLY A 293 -17.63 8.76 3.09
C GLY A 293 -17.58 9.82 1.98
N ARG A 294 -16.49 9.87 1.21
CA ARG A 294 -16.35 10.73 0.02
C ARG A 294 -15.94 9.90 -1.18
N ASP A 295 -16.34 10.33 -2.38
CA ASP A 295 -15.84 9.69 -3.59
C ASP A 295 -14.32 9.78 -3.61
N TYR A 296 -13.70 8.62 -3.68
CA TYR A 296 -12.24 8.42 -3.72
C TYR A 296 -11.97 7.39 -4.81
N HIS A 297 -11.96 7.87 -6.07
CA HIS A 297 -12.00 7.00 -7.24
C HIS A 297 -11.07 7.52 -8.34
N PHE A 298 -10.34 6.60 -8.97
CA PHE A 298 -9.26 6.92 -9.91
C PHE A 298 -9.43 6.20 -11.24
N SER A 299 -9.06 6.88 -12.34
CA SER A 299 -8.90 6.25 -13.65
C SER A 299 -7.56 5.50 -13.71
N ILE A 300 -7.58 4.36 -14.41
CA ILE A 300 -6.36 3.61 -14.77
C ILE A 300 -6.07 3.69 -16.27
N ASP A 301 -6.62 4.66 -16.97
CA ASP A 301 -6.49 4.79 -18.42
C ASP A 301 -5.04 5.05 -18.85
N LYS A 302 -4.27 5.78 -18.03
CA LYS A 302 -2.86 6.04 -18.32
C LYS A 302 -2.04 4.75 -18.32
N ILE A 303 -2.13 3.95 -17.26
CA ILE A 303 -1.36 2.69 -17.19
C ILE A 303 -1.83 1.68 -18.23
N ARG A 304 -3.13 1.64 -18.57
CA ARG A 304 -3.66 0.84 -19.69
C ARG A 304 -3.04 1.26 -21.02
N ARG A 305 -3.04 2.53 -21.33
CA ARG A 305 -2.54 3.08 -22.60
C ARG A 305 -1.03 2.93 -22.74
N VAL A 306 -0.27 3.20 -21.67
CA VAL A 306 1.20 3.29 -21.73
C VAL A 306 1.85 1.92 -21.54
N LEU A 307 1.34 1.10 -20.60
CA LEU A 307 1.95 -0.18 -20.23
C LEU A 307 1.11 -1.40 -20.67
N GLY A 308 -0.05 -1.20 -21.28
CA GLY A 308 -0.96 -2.31 -21.63
C GLY A 308 -1.52 -3.03 -20.41
N PHE A 309 -1.59 -2.37 -19.24
CA PHE A 309 -2.05 -3.01 -18.02
C PHE A 309 -3.53 -3.39 -18.10
N VAL A 310 -3.80 -4.66 -17.85
CA VAL A 310 -5.15 -5.18 -17.61
C VAL A 310 -5.11 -5.92 -16.28
N PRO A 311 -5.98 -5.58 -15.31
CA PRO A 311 -6.04 -6.32 -14.04
C PRO A 311 -6.28 -7.81 -14.31
N PRO A 312 -5.35 -8.72 -13.92
CA PRO A 312 -5.47 -10.16 -14.18
C PRO A 312 -6.66 -10.83 -13.50
N PHE A 313 -7.11 -10.28 -12.38
CA PHE A 313 -8.19 -10.87 -11.57
C PHE A 313 -9.35 -9.89 -11.45
N ASP A 314 -10.55 -10.40 -11.66
CA ASP A 314 -11.79 -9.67 -11.37
C ASP A 314 -12.08 -9.63 -9.86
N LEU A 315 -13.05 -8.79 -9.46
CA LEU A 315 -13.40 -8.61 -8.07
C LEU A 315 -13.92 -9.91 -7.41
N ALA A 316 -14.67 -10.72 -8.13
CA ALA A 316 -15.24 -11.96 -7.58
C ALA A 316 -14.12 -12.94 -7.22
N THR A 317 -13.19 -13.19 -8.15
CA THR A 317 -12.01 -14.02 -7.92
C THR A 317 -11.12 -13.47 -6.79
N ALA A 318 -10.88 -12.15 -6.79
CA ALA A 318 -10.08 -11.49 -5.77
C ALA A 318 -10.67 -11.68 -4.36
N LEU A 319 -11.98 -11.49 -4.21
CA LEU A 319 -12.67 -11.68 -2.94
C LEU A 319 -12.73 -13.14 -2.49
N GLN A 320 -12.94 -14.09 -3.42
CA GLN A 320 -12.91 -15.53 -3.10
C GLN A 320 -11.53 -15.96 -2.59
N ARG A 321 -10.45 -15.57 -3.26
CA ARG A 321 -9.08 -15.87 -2.80
C ARG A 321 -8.78 -15.25 -1.44
N THR A 322 -9.22 -14.02 -1.24
CA THR A 322 -9.07 -13.32 0.03
C THR A 322 -9.83 -14.04 1.15
N ALA A 323 -11.07 -14.44 0.89
CA ALA A 323 -11.89 -15.19 1.86
C ALA A 323 -11.27 -16.55 2.20
N ALA A 324 -10.75 -17.28 1.21
CA ALA A 324 -10.06 -18.56 1.43
C ALA A 324 -8.84 -18.40 2.34
N SER A 325 -8.01 -17.37 2.12
CA SER A 325 -6.87 -17.06 3.00
C SER A 325 -7.31 -16.75 4.44
N MET A 326 -8.38 -15.97 4.62
CA MET A 326 -8.91 -15.66 5.95
C MET A 326 -9.52 -16.86 6.70
N ALA A 327 -10.00 -17.87 5.97
CA ALA A 327 -10.53 -19.10 6.57
C ALA A 327 -9.42 -20.04 7.05
N THR A 328 -8.26 -20.03 6.39
CA THR A 328 -7.08 -20.83 6.74
C THR A 328 -6.18 -20.18 7.77
N ALA A 329 -6.27 -18.86 7.92
CA ALA A 329 -5.51 -18.11 8.93
C ALA A 329 -5.97 -18.55 10.33
N ARG A 330 -5.12 -19.27 11.09
CA ARG A 330 -5.36 -19.52 12.52
C ARG A 330 -5.55 -18.17 13.22
N PRO A 331 -6.56 -18.07 14.14
CA PRO A 331 -6.69 -16.86 14.92
C PRO A 331 -5.35 -16.58 15.62
N ALA A 332 -4.80 -15.39 15.40
CA ALA A 332 -3.63 -14.94 16.14
C ALA A 332 -3.96 -15.04 17.64
N ALA A 333 -3.10 -15.67 18.42
CA ALA A 333 -3.27 -15.77 19.85
C ALA A 333 -3.50 -14.35 20.42
N PRO A 334 -4.47 -14.16 21.34
CA PRO A 334 -4.73 -12.87 21.94
C PRO A 334 -3.50 -12.45 22.75
N GLY A 335 -2.68 -11.55 22.23
CA GLY A 335 -1.46 -11.05 22.87
C GLY A 335 -0.34 -10.63 21.94
N ALA A 336 -0.28 -11.10 20.70
CA ALA A 336 0.68 -10.61 19.72
C ALA A 336 0.16 -9.32 19.08
N ALA A 337 0.13 -8.25 19.86
CA ALA A 337 -0.12 -6.91 19.36
C ALA A 337 1.05 -6.51 18.47
N SER A 338 0.77 -6.29 17.18
CA SER A 338 1.68 -5.69 16.22
C SER A 338 2.08 -4.26 16.66
N GLY A 339 2.96 -4.17 17.66
CA GLY A 339 3.84 -3.04 17.82
C GLY A 339 4.90 -3.21 16.72
N ASP A 340 5.02 -2.22 15.85
CA ASP A 340 6.03 -2.14 14.80
C ASP A 340 5.83 -2.92 13.48
N ALA A 341 4.61 -2.98 12.97
CA ALA A 341 4.44 -3.30 11.56
C ALA A 341 4.88 -2.10 10.69
N VAL A 342 6.20 -2.01 10.47
CA VAL A 342 6.79 -1.33 9.32
C VAL A 342 6.95 -2.44 8.27
N GLY A 343 5.98 -2.57 7.40
CA GLY A 343 6.05 -3.44 6.22
C GLY A 343 6.55 -2.64 5.04
#